data_cdcd6a3cec771ab262b6e7f3e8cb66b2
#
_entry.id   cdcd6a3cec771ab262b6e7f3e8cb66b2
#
_cell.length_a   1.000
_cell.length_b   1.000
_cell.length_c   1.000
_cell.angle_alpha   90.00
_cell.angle_beta   90.00
_cell.angle_gamma   90.00
#
_symmetry.space_group_name_H-M   'P 1'
#
loop_
_entity.id
_entity.type
_entity.pdbx_description
1 polymer ?
#
loop_
_entity_poly.entity_id
_entity_poly.type
_entity_poly.pdbx_seq_one_letter_code
_entity_poly.pdbx_strand_id
1 'polypeptide(L)'
;MRTIYSDVLCIGAGLAGERVALAAAMEGFHTICLSVVPPRRSHSSAAQGGMQAALGNAVMGKGDSTDIHFADTVKGSDWGCDQEVARIFADSAPIVMREMAHWGVPWNRVVAGKHTYYKGGKPFEAEEEESKHGLIHARAFGGTAKWRTCYTADGTGRSVLNTLDSKCLQYGVEIHDRMQAEALIHDGERCMGAIVRSLRDGELVALAM
;
A
#
# COMPACT_ATOMS: atom_id res chain seq x y z
N MET A 1 0.33 16.96 -31.46
CA MET A 1 0.29 16.34 -30.13
C MET A 1 -1.05 15.60 -30.03
N ARG A 2 -1.04 14.33 -29.74
CA ARG A 2 -2.26 13.52 -29.54
C ARG A 2 -2.88 13.83 -28.17
N THR A 3 -4.23 13.82 -28.09
CA THR A 3 -4.94 13.96 -26.82
C THR A 3 -5.66 12.65 -26.51
N ILE A 4 -5.57 12.19 -25.27
CA ILE A 4 -6.30 11.04 -24.71
C ILE A 4 -7.14 11.57 -23.56
N TYR A 5 -8.37 11.10 -23.42
CA TYR A 5 -9.32 11.54 -22.40
C TYR A 5 -9.56 10.45 -21.37
N SER A 6 -9.73 10.84 -20.12
CA SER A 6 -10.15 9.98 -19.01
C SER A 6 -10.98 10.79 -18.03
N ASP A 7 -11.76 10.11 -17.19
CA ASP A 7 -12.45 10.76 -16.07
C ASP A 7 -11.51 11.03 -14.90
N VAL A 8 -10.52 10.12 -14.70
CA VAL A 8 -9.53 10.23 -13.63
C VAL A 8 -8.14 9.91 -14.17
N LEU A 9 -7.19 10.75 -13.85
CA LEU A 9 -5.78 10.58 -14.16
C LEU A 9 -4.95 10.43 -12.88
N CYS A 10 -4.35 9.27 -12.68
CA CYS A 10 -3.40 9.02 -11.60
C CYS A 10 -1.96 9.11 -12.10
N ILE A 11 -1.14 9.95 -11.47
CA ILE A 11 0.28 10.10 -11.82
C ILE A 11 1.12 9.34 -10.80
N GLY A 12 1.63 8.19 -11.21
CA GLY A 12 2.41 7.26 -10.40
C GLY A 12 1.69 5.93 -10.16
N ALA A 13 2.21 4.81 -10.72
CA ALA A 13 1.66 3.47 -10.56
C ALA A 13 2.47 2.65 -9.53
N GLY A 14 2.71 3.21 -8.35
CA GLY A 14 3.09 2.46 -7.15
C GLY A 14 1.82 2.07 -6.37
N LEU A 15 1.98 1.48 -5.18
CA LEU A 15 0.85 1.03 -4.35
C LEU A 15 -0.23 2.11 -4.14
N ALA A 16 0.17 3.35 -3.87
CA ALA A 16 -0.76 4.44 -3.63
C ALA A 16 -1.54 4.81 -4.90
N GLY A 17 -0.85 4.97 -6.04
CA GLY A 17 -1.49 5.34 -7.29
C GLY A 17 -2.41 4.25 -7.83
N GLU A 18 -1.98 2.99 -7.80
CA GLU A 18 -2.86 1.87 -8.18
C GLU A 18 -4.07 1.75 -7.26
N ARG A 19 -3.91 1.98 -5.94
CA ARG A 19 -5.05 1.94 -5.02
C ARG A 19 -6.08 3.03 -5.30
N VAL A 20 -5.62 4.25 -5.62
CA VAL A 20 -6.50 5.36 -6.01
C VAL A 20 -7.17 5.08 -7.36
N ALA A 21 -6.39 4.65 -8.36
CA ALA A 21 -6.91 4.31 -9.69
C ALA A 21 -7.96 3.19 -9.61
N LEU A 22 -7.69 2.15 -8.82
CA LEU A 22 -8.63 1.07 -8.58
C LEU A 22 -9.92 1.56 -7.93
N ALA A 23 -9.83 2.45 -6.93
CA ALA A 23 -11.02 3.00 -6.28
C ALA A 23 -11.92 3.76 -7.27
N ALA A 24 -11.32 4.60 -8.12
CA ALA A 24 -12.05 5.33 -9.16
C ALA A 24 -12.70 4.37 -10.19
N ALA A 25 -11.96 3.36 -10.64
CA ALA A 25 -12.47 2.38 -11.59
C ALA A 25 -13.59 1.50 -11.00
N MET A 26 -13.55 1.19 -9.71
CA MET A 26 -14.63 0.47 -9.02
C MET A 26 -15.92 1.27 -8.95
N GLU A 27 -15.84 2.60 -8.95
CA GLU A 27 -17.00 3.51 -9.06
C GLU A 27 -17.46 3.74 -10.51
N GLY A 28 -16.82 3.10 -11.48
CA GLY A 28 -17.19 3.14 -12.90
C GLY A 28 -16.54 4.25 -13.71
N PHE A 29 -15.56 4.97 -13.16
CA PHE A 29 -14.83 6.01 -13.89
C PHE A 29 -13.80 5.40 -14.84
N HIS A 30 -13.73 5.93 -16.08
CA HIS A 30 -12.62 5.64 -16.99
C HIS A 30 -11.32 6.21 -16.41
N THR A 31 -10.43 5.32 -16.01
CA THR A 31 -9.25 5.70 -15.21
C THR A 31 -7.95 5.33 -15.92
N ILE A 32 -7.08 6.32 -16.07
CA ILE A 32 -5.71 6.14 -16.57
C ILE A 32 -4.73 6.33 -15.41
N CYS A 33 -3.76 5.42 -15.30
CA CYS A 33 -2.66 5.51 -14.35
C CYS A 33 -1.33 5.57 -15.10
N LEU A 34 -0.55 6.64 -14.86
CA LEU A 34 0.76 6.86 -15.49
C LEU A 34 1.89 6.34 -14.64
N SER A 35 2.94 5.84 -15.26
CA SER A 35 4.18 5.50 -14.57
C SER A 35 5.41 5.69 -15.42
N VAL A 36 6.46 6.21 -14.80
CA VAL A 36 7.80 6.32 -15.42
C VAL A 36 8.41 4.95 -15.68
N VAL A 37 8.09 3.98 -14.81
CA VAL A 37 8.54 2.58 -14.93
C VAL A 37 7.32 1.66 -14.92
N PRO A 38 7.42 0.42 -15.41
CA PRO A 38 6.37 -0.58 -15.19
C PRO A 38 6.03 -0.69 -13.70
N PRO A 39 4.75 -0.81 -13.29
CA PRO A 39 4.35 -0.83 -11.86
C PRO A 39 5.18 -1.78 -11.01
N ARG A 40 5.43 -2.98 -11.50
CA ARG A 40 6.22 -4.03 -10.81
C ARG A 40 7.71 -3.69 -10.63
N ARG A 41 8.18 -2.58 -11.22
CA ARG A 41 9.51 -2.01 -11.04
C ARG A 41 9.46 -0.70 -10.21
N SER A 42 8.29 -0.31 -9.72
CA SER A 42 8.17 0.81 -8.80
C SER A 42 8.91 0.51 -7.49
N HIS A 43 9.24 1.56 -6.75
CA HIS A 43 9.90 1.41 -5.45
C HIS A 43 9.07 0.59 -4.45
N SER A 44 7.75 0.58 -4.60
CA SER A 44 6.84 -0.24 -3.78
C SER A 44 7.16 -1.73 -3.84
N SER A 45 7.62 -2.24 -4.99
CA SER A 45 7.97 -3.65 -5.14
C SER A 45 9.19 -4.09 -4.33
N ALA A 46 10.05 -3.14 -3.93
CA ALA A 46 11.25 -3.39 -3.13
C ALA A 46 10.99 -3.43 -1.62
N ALA A 47 9.78 -3.08 -1.17
CA ALA A 47 9.43 -3.07 0.25
C ALA A 47 9.37 -4.50 0.80
N GLN A 48 10.19 -4.80 1.82
CA GLN A 48 10.32 -6.13 2.44
C GLN A 48 9.77 -6.15 3.87
N GLY A 49 9.79 -5.02 4.58
CA GLY A 49 9.48 -4.94 6.02
C GLY A 49 8.11 -5.47 6.39
N GLY A 50 7.12 -5.11 5.64
CA GLY A 50 5.71 -5.39 5.91
C GLY A 50 4.88 -4.11 6.00
N MET A 51 3.61 -4.27 6.33
CA MET A 51 2.64 -3.18 6.53
C MET A 51 2.11 -3.23 7.95
N GLN A 52 2.08 -2.09 8.63
CA GLN A 52 1.64 -2.02 10.03
C GLN A 52 0.12 -1.91 10.13
N ALA A 53 -0.48 -2.79 10.93
CA ALA A 53 -1.89 -2.74 11.29
C ALA A 53 -2.13 -3.38 12.66
N ALA A 54 -2.84 -2.70 13.53
CA ALA A 54 -3.15 -3.16 14.88
C ALA A 54 -4.23 -4.24 14.86
N LEU A 55 -3.88 -5.47 14.43
CA LEU A 55 -4.79 -6.59 14.35
C LEU A 55 -4.88 -7.39 15.67
N GLY A 56 -3.83 -7.37 16.47
CA GLY A 56 -3.78 -8.10 17.74
C GLY A 56 -3.87 -9.64 17.61
N ASN A 57 -3.56 -10.18 16.44
CA ASN A 57 -3.72 -11.61 16.15
C ASN A 57 -2.60 -12.46 16.75
N ALA A 58 -1.34 -12.06 16.56
CA ALA A 58 -0.20 -12.77 17.15
C ALA A 58 -0.09 -12.50 18.65
N VAL A 59 0.48 -13.44 19.40
CA VAL A 59 0.64 -13.34 20.86
C VAL A 59 1.38 -12.04 21.27
N MET A 60 2.41 -11.66 20.53
CA MET A 60 3.19 -10.44 20.80
C MET A 60 2.47 -9.14 20.39
N GLY A 61 1.37 -9.26 19.66
CA GLY A 61 0.45 -8.16 19.32
C GLY A 61 -0.73 -8.03 20.27
N LYS A 62 -0.85 -8.90 21.28
CA LYS A 62 -1.98 -8.90 22.22
C LYS A 62 -2.12 -7.54 22.93
N GLY A 63 -3.35 -7.00 22.91
CA GLY A 63 -3.65 -5.68 23.47
C GLY A 63 -3.15 -4.50 22.63
N ASP A 64 -2.78 -4.72 21.36
CA ASP A 64 -2.53 -3.64 20.42
C ASP A 64 -3.85 -2.96 19.98
N SER A 65 -3.77 -1.67 19.67
CA SER A 65 -4.91 -0.88 19.24
C SER A 65 -4.47 0.18 18.21
N THR A 66 -5.44 0.77 17.52
CA THR A 66 -5.18 1.90 16.61
C THR A 66 -4.66 3.12 17.37
N ASP A 67 -5.01 3.28 18.65
CA ASP A 67 -4.48 4.35 19.50
C ASP A 67 -2.98 4.18 19.78
N ILE A 68 -2.55 2.93 20.09
CA ILE A 68 -1.14 2.62 20.27
C ILE A 68 -0.38 2.78 18.95
N HIS A 69 -0.98 2.37 17.83
CA HIS A 69 -0.41 2.55 16.50
C HIS A 69 -0.23 4.03 16.17
N PHE A 70 -1.25 4.84 16.42
CA PHE A 70 -1.19 6.30 16.24
C PHE A 70 -0.08 6.92 17.10
N ALA A 71 -0.06 6.61 18.41
CA ALA A 71 0.94 7.14 19.32
C ALA A 71 2.38 6.77 18.90
N ASP A 72 2.62 5.53 18.48
CA ASP A 72 3.91 5.08 17.95
C ASP A 72 4.29 5.84 16.67
N THR A 73 3.32 6.13 15.79
CA THR A 73 3.55 6.87 14.54
C THR A 73 3.94 8.31 14.80
N VAL A 74 3.19 9.01 15.66
CA VAL A 74 3.48 10.41 16.03
C VAL A 74 4.82 10.53 16.73
N LYS A 75 5.09 9.64 17.69
CA LYS A 75 6.37 9.60 18.41
C LYS A 75 7.54 9.24 17.49
N GLY A 76 7.36 8.27 16.59
CA GLY A 76 8.38 7.84 15.66
C GLY A 76 8.75 8.87 14.60
N SER A 77 7.89 9.86 14.36
CA SER A 77 8.15 11.01 13.49
C SER A 77 8.72 12.22 14.24
N ASP A 78 9.13 12.06 15.51
CA ASP A 78 9.53 13.16 16.39
C ASP A 78 8.51 14.31 16.41
N TRP A 79 7.22 13.97 16.39
CA TRP A 79 6.08 14.90 16.36
C TRP A 79 5.96 15.75 15.08
N GLY A 80 6.76 15.44 14.05
CA GLY A 80 6.81 16.17 12.80
C GLY A 80 5.76 15.77 11.76
N CYS A 81 4.96 14.70 12.00
CA CYS A 81 3.92 14.29 11.07
C CYS A 81 2.62 15.09 11.25
N ASP A 82 1.80 15.15 10.19
CA ASP A 82 0.40 15.54 10.30
C ASP A 82 -0.35 14.49 11.14
N GLN A 83 -0.82 14.90 12.32
CA GLN A 83 -1.42 13.99 13.28
C GLN A 83 -2.83 13.54 12.88
N GLU A 84 -3.55 14.35 12.11
CA GLU A 84 -4.86 13.95 11.57
C GLU A 84 -4.68 12.84 10.53
N VAL A 85 -3.73 13.01 9.61
CA VAL A 85 -3.37 11.97 8.63
C VAL A 85 -2.86 10.70 9.33
N ALA A 86 -2.04 10.83 10.38
CA ALA A 86 -1.55 9.70 11.16
C ALA A 86 -2.69 8.95 11.87
N ARG A 87 -3.72 9.65 12.33
CA ARG A 87 -4.93 9.06 12.94
C ARG A 87 -5.71 8.25 11.89
N ILE A 88 -6.02 8.88 10.75
CA ILE A 88 -6.72 8.21 9.63
C ILE A 88 -5.96 6.96 9.19
N PHE A 89 -4.65 7.06 9.07
CA PHE A 89 -3.77 5.95 8.72
C PHE A 89 -3.88 4.79 9.72
N ALA A 90 -3.75 5.06 11.03
CA ALA A 90 -3.80 4.04 12.06
C ALA A 90 -5.16 3.33 12.13
N ASP A 91 -6.25 4.10 12.02
CA ASP A 91 -7.62 3.58 12.10
C ASP A 91 -8.01 2.77 10.86
N SER A 92 -7.54 3.19 9.68
CA SER A 92 -7.83 2.51 8.41
C SER A 92 -7.01 1.22 8.21
N ALA A 93 -5.81 1.13 8.78
CA ALA A 93 -4.89 0.04 8.52
C ALA A 93 -5.48 -1.37 8.76
N PRO A 94 -6.20 -1.67 9.85
CA PRO A 94 -6.82 -2.99 10.05
C PRO A 94 -7.87 -3.36 9.00
N ILE A 95 -8.59 -2.36 8.48
CA ILE A 95 -9.62 -2.55 7.44
C ILE A 95 -8.94 -2.90 6.13
N VAL A 96 -7.97 -2.09 5.73
CA VAL A 96 -7.19 -2.28 4.49
C VAL A 96 -6.48 -3.63 4.47
N MET A 97 -5.93 -4.09 5.60
CA MET A 97 -5.27 -5.40 5.68
C MET A 97 -6.23 -6.56 5.41
N ARG A 98 -7.46 -6.47 5.91
CA ARG A 98 -8.49 -7.49 5.67
C ARG A 98 -8.99 -7.44 4.23
N GLU A 99 -9.19 -6.24 3.67
CA GLU A 99 -9.54 -6.04 2.27
C GLU A 99 -8.49 -6.67 1.35
N MET A 100 -7.22 -6.38 1.56
CA MET A 100 -6.12 -6.96 0.78
C MET A 100 -6.02 -8.47 0.93
N ALA A 101 -6.29 -9.01 2.11
CA ALA A 101 -6.37 -10.46 2.32
C ALA A 101 -7.51 -11.08 1.50
N HIS A 102 -8.66 -10.42 1.44
CA HIS A 102 -9.80 -10.83 0.62
C HIS A 102 -9.47 -10.78 -0.88
N TRP A 103 -8.68 -9.80 -1.31
CA TRP A 103 -8.22 -9.69 -2.71
C TRP A 103 -7.16 -10.73 -3.09
N GLY A 104 -6.60 -11.46 -2.12
CA GLY A 104 -5.69 -12.56 -2.36
C GLY A 104 -4.22 -12.28 -2.02
N VAL A 105 -3.92 -11.20 -1.27
CA VAL A 105 -2.54 -11.02 -0.75
C VAL A 105 -2.21 -12.17 0.20
N PRO A 106 -1.13 -12.94 -0.06
CA PRO A 106 -0.79 -14.15 0.69
C PRO A 106 -0.06 -13.83 2.00
N TRP A 107 -0.73 -13.10 2.91
CA TRP A 107 -0.19 -12.78 4.21
C TRP A 107 0.25 -14.01 4.98
N ASN A 108 1.38 -13.93 5.66
CA ASN A 108 1.76 -14.94 6.64
C ASN A 108 0.65 -15.09 7.68
N ARG A 109 0.42 -16.33 8.13
CA ARG A 109 -0.67 -16.67 9.04
C ARG A 109 -0.14 -17.13 10.39
N VAL A 110 -0.89 -16.85 11.44
CA VAL A 110 -0.65 -17.42 12.77
C VAL A 110 -0.79 -18.93 12.67
N VAL A 111 0.18 -19.64 13.23
CA VAL A 111 0.13 -21.10 13.41
C VAL A 111 0.05 -21.34 14.91
N ALA A 112 -0.99 -22.02 15.38
CA ALA A 112 -1.18 -22.33 16.80
C ALA A 112 -0.04 -23.20 17.34
N GLY A 113 0.26 -23.06 18.64
CA GLY A 113 1.27 -23.84 19.33
C GLY A 113 2.50 -23.04 19.75
N LYS A 114 3.50 -23.76 20.22
CA LYS A 114 4.75 -23.15 20.73
C LYS A 114 5.69 -22.77 19.60
N HIS A 115 6.19 -21.54 19.65
CA HIS A 115 7.11 -20.98 18.66
C HIS A 115 8.27 -20.29 19.35
N THR A 116 9.44 -20.37 18.73
CA THR A 116 10.62 -19.58 19.12
C THR A 116 10.62 -18.29 18.31
N TYR A 117 10.53 -17.18 18.99
CA TYR A 117 10.62 -15.83 18.42
C TYR A 117 11.96 -15.18 18.77
N TYR A 118 12.29 -14.09 18.11
CA TYR A 118 13.52 -13.33 18.36
C TYR A 118 13.19 -11.86 18.64
N LYS A 119 13.76 -11.31 19.71
CA LYS A 119 13.67 -9.89 20.05
C LYS A 119 15.07 -9.37 20.39
N GLY A 120 15.55 -8.39 19.63
CA GLY A 120 16.92 -7.89 19.79
C GLY A 120 18.00 -8.97 19.64
N GLY A 121 17.79 -9.93 18.74
CA GLY A 121 18.71 -11.07 18.51
C GLY A 121 18.66 -12.19 19.55
N LYS A 122 17.86 -12.05 20.62
CA LYS A 122 17.71 -13.07 21.67
C LYS A 122 16.45 -13.90 21.42
N PRO A 123 16.56 -15.26 21.44
CA PRO A 123 15.41 -16.15 21.32
C PRO A 123 14.57 -16.11 22.60
N PHE A 124 13.26 -16.25 22.42
CA PHE A 124 12.30 -16.52 23.49
C PHE A 124 11.16 -17.40 22.97
N GLU A 125 10.53 -18.14 23.85
CA GLU A 125 9.39 -18.99 23.50
C GLU A 125 8.08 -18.28 23.84
N ALA A 126 7.11 -18.41 22.94
CA ALA A 126 5.74 -18.00 23.17
C ALA A 126 4.79 -18.96 22.48
N GLU A 127 3.56 -19.06 23.01
CA GLU A 127 2.53 -19.95 22.49
C GLU A 127 1.44 -19.13 21.80
N GLU A 128 1.21 -19.43 20.52
CA GLU A 128 0.10 -18.86 19.75
C GLU A 128 -1.19 -19.63 20.05
N GLU A 129 -2.24 -18.88 20.37
CA GLU A 129 -3.54 -19.41 20.75
C GLU A 129 -4.22 -20.14 19.56
N GLU A 130 -4.85 -21.28 19.81
CA GLU A 130 -5.63 -22.05 18.81
C GLU A 130 -6.72 -21.18 18.17
N SER A 131 -7.36 -20.33 18.94
CA SER A 131 -8.38 -19.38 18.47
C SER A 131 -7.89 -18.37 17.43
N LYS A 132 -6.58 -18.21 17.30
CA LYS A 132 -5.93 -17.30 16.36
C LYS A 132 -5.36 -17.99 15.12
N HIS A 133 -5.42 -19.32 15.08
CA HIS A 133 -4.90 -20.09 13.95
C HIS A 133 -5.50 -19.61 12.61
N GLY A 134 -4.64 -19.41 11.61
CA GLY A 134 -5.05 -18.95 10.28
C GLY A 134 -5.32 -17.44 10.14
N LEU A 135 -5.33 -16.65 11.22
CA LEU A 135 -5.40 -15.19 11.14
C LEU A 135 -4.10 -14.59 10.63
N ILE A 136 -4.13 -13.35 10.14
CA ILE A 136 -2.94 -12.66 9.63
C ILE A 136 -1.91 -12.52 10.76
N HIS A 137 -0.72 -13.05 10.53
CA HIS A 137 0.40 -12.93 11.46
C HIS A 137 1.08 -11.56 11.35
N ALA A 138 1.68 -11.11 12.44
CA ALA A 138 2.48 -9.89 12.49
C ALA A 138 3.82 -10.17 13.18
N ARG A 139 4.87 -9.45 12.78
CA ARG A 139 6.21 -9.54 13.33
C ARG A 139 6.65 -8.23 13.99
N ALA A 140 7.77 -8.28 14.70
CA ALA A 140 8.42 -7.11 15.25
C ALA A 140 8.89 -6.15 14.15
N PHE A 141 8.83 -4.86 14.44
CA PHE A 141 9.47 -3.82 13.65
C PHE A 141 10.05 -2.76 14.58
N GLY A 142 11.12 -2.06 14.14
CA GLY A 142 11.77 -1.04 14.96
C GLY A 142 10.80 0.10 15.33
N GLY A 143 10.88 0.57 16.56
CA GLY A 143 10.10 1.72 17.05
C GLY A 143 8.63 1.42 17.40
N THR A 144 8.17 0.17 17.29
CA THR A 144 6.77 -0.17 17.62
C THR A 144 6.67 -0.81 19.02
N ALA A 145 5.65 -0.39 19.78
CA ALA A 145 5.37 -0.95 21.12
C ALA A 145 4.87 -2.39 21.05
N LYS A 146 4.16 -2.75 19.95
CA LYS A 146 3.54 -4.06 19.73
C LYS A 146 3.91 -4.63 18.36
N TRP A 147 3.82 -5.94 18.20
CA TRP A 147 4.01 -6.58 16.91
C TRP A 147 2.75 -6.39 16.06
N ARG A 148 2.83 -5.51 15.08
CA ARG A 148 1.73 -5.20 14.17
C ARG A 148 2.13 -5.21 12.70
N THR A 149 3.37 -5.55 12.37
CA THR A 149 3.86 -5.54 11.01
C THR A 149 3.45 -6.82 10.29
N CYS A 150 2.36 -6.74 9.52
CA CYS A 150 1.87 -7.82 8.68
C CYS A 150 2.78 -7.97 7.45
N TYR A 151 3.06 -9.20 7.02
CA TYR A 151 4.10 -9.46 6.02
C TYR A 151 3.79 -10.69 5.16
N THR A 152 4.45 -10.76 4.01
CA THR A 152 4.47 -11.94 3.14
C THR A 152 5.93 -12.34 2.94
N ALA A 153 6.45 -13.23 3.79
CA ALA A 153 7.86 -13.61 3.84
C ALA A 153 8.79 -12.36 3.80
N ASP A 154 9.63 -12.23 2.77
CA ASP A 154 10.53 -11.10 2.51
C ASP A 154 10.10 -10.23 1.30
N GLY A 155 8.93 -10.50 0.73
CA GLY A 155 8.44 -9.87 -0.50
C GLY A 155 7.12 -9.12 -0.35
N THR A 156 6.84 -8.48 0.79
CA THR A 156 5.54 -7.87 1.09
C THR A 156 5.10 -6.88 0.02
N GLY A 157 5.94 -5.90 -0.33
CA GLY A 157 5.59 -4.89 -1.32
C GLY A 157 5.29 -5.49 -2.69
N ARG A 158 6.08 -6.46 -3.12
CA ARG A 158 5.85 -7.18 -4.38
C ARG A 158 4.52 -7.93 -4.38
N SER A 159 4.20 -8.64 -3.30
CA SER A 159 2.95 -9.40 -3.18
C SER A 159 1.73 -8.49 -3.22
N VAL A 160 1.76 -7.39 -2.46
CA VAL A 160 0.67 -6.40 -2.44
C VAL A 160 0.51 -5.75 -3.81
N LEU A 161 1.61 -5.30 -4.43
CA LEU A 161 1.59 -4.65 -5.74
C LEU A 161 1.07 -5.59 -6.83
N ASN A 162 1.50 -6.85 -6.87
CA ASN A 162 0.98 -7.83 -7.83
C ASN A 162 -0.53 -8.05 -7.66
N THR A 163 -1.04 -8.04 -6.44
CA THR A 163 -2.47 -8.16 -6.17
C THR A 163 -3.24 -6.93 -6.65
N LEU A 164 -2.72 -5.72 -6.39
CA LEU A 164 -3.33 -4.47 -6.86
C LEU A 164 -3.30 -4.37 -8.38
N ASP A 165 -2.17 -4.66 -9.02
CA ASP A 165 -2.02 -4.69 -10.48
C ASP A 165 -3.06 -5.62 -11.14
N SER A 166 -3.26 -6.81 -10.54
CA SER A 166 -4.29 -7.75 -11.00
C SER A 166 -5.71 -7.20 -10.81
N LYS A 167 -5.98 -6.48 -9.72
CA LYS A 167 -7.25 -5.81 -9.49
C LYS A 167 -7.47 -4.64 -10.44
N CYS A 168 -6.46 -3.82 -10.69
CA CYS A 168 -6.50 -2.74 -11.68
C CYS A 168 -6.87 -3.29 -13.05
N LEU A 169 -6.23 -4.39 -13.48
CA LEU A 169 -6.56 -5.06 -14.73
C LEU A 169 -8.01 -5.59 -14.75
N GLN A 170 -8.47 -6.20 -13.65
CA GLN A 170 -9.84 -6.71 -13.52
C GLN A 170 -10.90 -5.61 -13.68
N TYR A 171 -10.64 -4.41 -13.18
CA TYR A 171 -11.55 -3.25 -13.23
C TYR A 171 -11.28 -2.30 -14.40
N GLY A 172 -10.41 -2.68 -15.34
CA GLY A 172 -10.19 -1.92 -16.57
C GLY A 172 -9.38 -0.64 -16.41
N VAL A 173 -8.57 -0.51 -15.35
CA VAL A 173 -7.63 0.61 -15.23
C VAL A 173 -6.60 0.52 -16.35
N GLU A 174 -6.46 1.60 -17.12
CA GLU A 174 -5.43 1.70 -18.15
C GLU A 174 -4.10 2.15 -17.53
N ILE A 175 -3.09 1.27 -17.53
CA ILE A 175 -1.76 1.60 -17.01
C ILE A 175 -0.83 1.91 -18.17
N HIS A 176 -0.38 3.17 -18.24
CA HIS A 176 0.56 3.66 -19.24
C HIS A 176 1.95 3.76 -18.61
N ASP A 177 2.81 2.77 -18.84
CA ASP A 177 4.19 2.77 -18.38
C ASP A 177 5.13 3.56 -19.30
N ARG A 178 6.30 3.94 -18.78
CA ARG A 178 7.31 4.74 -19.48
C ARG A 178 6.74 6.05 -20.01
N MET A 179 5.90 6.67 -19.20
CA MET A 179 5.31 7.99 -19.42
C MET A 179 5.72 8.91 -18.29
N GLN A 180 6.35 10.04 -18.63
CA GLN A 180 6.77 11.05 -17.68
C GLN A 180 5.83 12.25 -17.75
N ALA A 181 5.24 12.64 -16.63
CA ALA A 181 4.48 13.89 -16.54
C ALA A 181 5.46 15.07 -16.56
N GLU A 182 5.28 15.97 -17.53
CA GLU A 182 6.12 17.17 -17.72
C GLU A 182 5.48 18.41 -17.13
N ALA A 183 4.14 18.55 -17.29
CA ALA A 183 3.40 19.70 -16.80
C ALA A 183 1.94 19.36 -16.56
N LEU A 184 1.30 20.05 -15.63
CA LEU A 184 -0.16 20.01 -15.47
C LEU A 184 -0.82 20.96 -16.48
N ILE A 185 -1.97 20.54 -16.99
CA ILE A 185 -2.86 21.40 -17.79
C ILE A 185 -3.85 22.04 -16.82
N HIS A 186 -3.83 23.35 -16.68
CA HIS A 186 -4.72 24.07 -15.77
C HIS A 186 -5.05 25.48 -16.31
N ASP A 187 -6.17 26.02 -15.89
CA ASP A 187 -6.60 27.39 -16.22
C ASP A 187 -6.32 28.42 -15.10
N GLY A 188 -5.67 27.98 -14.03
CA GLY A 188 -5.39 28.75 -12.81
C GLY A 188 -6.29 28.34 -11.64
N GLU A 189 -7.48 27.80 -11.92
CA GLU A 189 -8.42 27.36 -10.89
C GLU A 189 -8.60 25.82 -10.87
N ARG A 190 -8.58 25.20 -12.03
CA ARG A 190 -8.85 23.75 -12.21
C ARG A 190 -7.69 23.06 -12.91
N CYS A 191 -7.36 21.87 -12.45
CA CYS A 191 -6.50 20.95 -13.18
C CYS A 191 -7.36 20.16 -14.17
N MET A 192 -6.98 20.18 -15.43
CA MET A 192 -7.69 19.54 -16.55
C MET A 192 -6.89 18.42 -17.18
N GLY A 193 -5.78 18.03 -16.58
CA GLY A 193 -4.94 16.96 -17.09
C GLY A 193 -3.45 17.23 -16.98
N ALA A 194 -2.68 16.52 -17.80
CA ALA A 194 -1.23 16.65 -17.86
C ALA A 194 -0.68 16.52 -19.28
N ILE A 195 0.42 17.20 -19.54
CA ILE A 195 1.30 16.92 -20.69
C ILE A 195 2.29 15.88 -20.25
N VAL A 196 2.38 14.79 -21.00
CA VAL A 196 3.25 13.67 -20.70
C VAL A 196 4.17 13.36 -21.87
N ARG A 197 5.38 12.92 -21.56
CA ARG A 197 6.37 12.46 -22.54
C ARG A 197 6.46 10.95 -22.52
N SER A 198 6.33 10.33 -23.67
CA SER A 198 6.68 8.93 -23.85
C SER A 198 8.19 8.77 -23.77
N LEU A 199 8.68 7.93 -22.87
CA LEU A 199 10.10 7.62 -22.72
C LEU A 199 10.58 6.57 -23.76
N ARG A 200 9.69 6.08 -24.61
CA ARG A 200 10.03 5.12 -25.67
C ARG A 200 10.50 5.82 -26.94
N ASP A 201 9.84 6.91 -27.31
CA ASP A 201 10.01 7.60 -28.59
C ASP A 201 10.10 9.13 -28.45
N GLY A 202 9.92 9.68 -27.24
CA GLY A 202 9.96 11.10 -26.96
C GLY A 202 8.69 11.88 -27.32
N GLU A 203 7.63 11.20 -27.82
CA GLU A 203 6.38 11.85 -28.19
C GLU A 203 5.73 12.53 -26.99
N LEU A 204 5.18 13.73 -27.23
CA LEU A 204 4.35 14.44 -26.24
C LEU A 204 2.86 14.13 -26.47
N VAL A 205 2.20 13.74 -25.41
CA VAL A 205 0.77 13.41 -25.38
C VAL A 205 0.09 14.29 -24.32
N ALA A 206 -1.07 14.83 -24.63
CA ALA A 206 -1.95 15.45 -23.65
C ALA A 206 -2.91 14.41 -23.08
N LEU A 207 -2.94 14.27 -21.76
CA LEU A 207 -3.96 13.51 -21.04
C LEU A 207 -4.91 14.51 -20.41
N ALA A 208 -6.16 14.52 -20.87
CA ALA A 208 -7.18 15.46 -20.44
C ALA A 208 -8.27 14.75 -19.62
N MET A 209 -8.81 15.46 -18.62
CA MET A 209 -9.90 15.03 -17.74
C MET A 209 -11.12 15.90 -17.96
#